data_1fae38ec3ae87eaea51f3435923f9f02
#
_entry.id   1fae38ec3ae87eaea51f3435923f9f02
#
_cell.length_a   1.000
_cell.length_b   1.000
_cell.length_c   1.000
_cell.angle_alpha   90.00
_cell.angle_beta   90.00
_cell.angle_gamma   90.00
#
_symmetry.space_group_name_H-M   'P 1'
#
loop_
_entity.id
_entity.type
_entity.pdbx_description
1 polymer ?
#
loop_
_entity_poly.entity_id
_entity_poly.type
_entity_poly.pdbx_seq_one_letter_code
_entity_poly.pdbx_strand_id
1 'polypeptide(L)'
;VQAAQVLHAINRINQFYFVKSSKLDGYALADLITSEYGVALLLDNHVNRPGYLRGCVAAALERSNLTAEKMSRCGDEEEQLVIKNYLDIRQTYGKNPMNDSRQRASVTLGYVVDGIISDSRGSFVSR
;
A
#
# COMPACT_ATOMS: atom_id res chain seq x y z
N VAL A 1 -14.82 -15.27 5.50
CA VAL A 1 -14.69 -13.90 6.03
C VAL A 1 -16.06 -13.39 6.41
N GLN A 2 -16.19 -12.86 7.60
CA GLN A 2 -17.43 -12.28 8.12
C GLN A 2 -17.75 -10.97 7.39
N ALA A 3 -19.02 -10.74 7.09
CA ALA A 3 -19.45 -9.52 6.44
C ALA A 3 -19.05 -8.27 7.21
N ALA A 4 -19.09 -8.32 8.55
CA ALA A 4 -18.68 -7.22 9.41
C ALA A 4 -17.19 -6.88 9.24
N GLN A 5 -16.32 -7.89 9.10
CA GLN A 5 -14.89 -7.67 8.88
C GLN A 5 -14.61 -7.02 7.52
N VAL A 6 -15.32 -7.42 6.48
CA VAL A 6 -15.21 -6.81 5.15
C VAL A 6 -15.63 -5.34 5.22
N LEU A 7 -16.73 -5.04 5.90
CA LEU A 7 -17.23 -3.68 6.06
C LEU A 7 -16.22 -2.80 6.82
N HIS A 8 -15.62 -3.32 7.89
CA HIS A 8 -14.57 -2.62 8.63
C HIS A 8 -13.35 -2.31 7.75
N ALA A 9 -12.93 -3.27 6.94
CA ALA A 9 -11.80 -3.07 6.03
C ALA A 9 -12.11 -1.97 5.00
N ILE A 10 -13.29 -1.98 4.41
CA ILE A 10 -13.73 -0.97 3.44
C ILE A 10 -13.77 0.41 4.10
N ASN A 11 -14.35 0.52 5.28
CA ASN A 11 -14.44 1.78 6.01
C ASN A 11 -13.04 2.32 6.34
N ARG A 12 -12.12 1.45 6.74
CA ARG A 12 -10.76 1.85 7.06
C ARG A 12 -10.01 2.31 5.80
N ILE A 13 -10.15 1.62 4.69
CA ILE A 13 -9.57 2.03 3.41
C ILE A 13 -10.09 3.43 3.04
N ASN A 14 -11.37 3.69 3.20
CA ASN A 14 -11.95 4.99 2.90
C ASN A 14 -11.38 6.12 3.78
N GLN A 15 -10.87 5.82 4.96
CA GLN A 15 -10.27 6.82 5.84
C GLN A 15 -8.92 7.35 5.36
N PHE A 16 -8.16 6.56 4.57
CA PHE A 16 -6.81 6.97 4.18
C PHE A 16 -6.55 6.95 2.68
N TYR A 17 -7.16 6.02 1.97
CA TYR A 17 -6.78 5.70 0.58
C TYR A 17 -7.06 6.84 -0.40
N PHE A 18 -8.15 7.55 -0.20
CA PHE A 18 -8.59 8.62 -1.09
C PHE A 18 -8.19 10.02 -0.61
N VAL A 19 -7.50 10.12 0.51
CA VAL A 19 -7.13 11.42 1.10
C VAL A 19 -5.85 11.93 0.48
N LYS A 20 -5.90 13.11 -0.14
CA LYS A 20 -4.73 13.77 -0.71
C LYS A 20 -3.77 14.20 0.40
N SER A 21 -2.47 14.11 0.14
CA SER A 21 -1.45 14.42 1.14
C SER A 21 -0.30 15.20 0.53
N SER A 22 0.18 16.20 1.26
CA SER A 22 1.38 16.96 0.87
C SER A 22 2.64 16.08 0.85
N LYS A 23 2.69 15.02 1.66
CA LYS A 23 3.79 14.05 1.63
C LYS A 23 3.87 13.29 0.32
N LEU A 24 2.78 13.25 -0.43
CA LEU A 24 2.66 12.61 -1.74
C LEU A 24 2.42 13.64 -2.84
N ASP A 25 2.97 14.84 -2.68
CA ASP A 25 2.86 15.94 -3.63
C ASP A 25 1.42 16.31 -4.00
N GLY A 26 0.50 16.16 -3.06
CA GLY A 26 -0.92 16.46 -3.25
C GLY A 26 -1.72 15.32 -3.85
N TYR A 27 -1.11 14.16 -4.10
CA TYR A 27 -1.81 12.98 -4.58
C TYR A 27 -2.36 12.15 -3.41
N ALA A 28 -3.35 11.33 -3.68
CA ALA A 28 -3.84 10.32 -2.76
C ALA A 28 -3.16 8.99 -3.05
N LEU A 29 -3.16 8.09 -2.06
CA LEU A 29 -2.66 6.74 -2.29
C LEU A 29 -3.43 6.03 -3.41
N ALA A 30 -4.72 6.35 -3.58
CA ALA A 30 -5.56 5.83 -4.65
C ALA A 30 -5.02 6.14 -6.05
N ASP A 31 -4.24 7.21 -6.19
CA ASP A 31 -3.62 7.58 -7.47
C ASP A 31 -2.33 6.81 -7.74
N LEU A 32 -1.73 6.23 -6.71
CA LEU A 32 -0.37 5.71 -6.76
C LEU A 32 -0.31 4.19 -6.67
N ILE A 33 -1.07 3.59 -5.77
CA ILE A 33 -1.09 2.14 -5.51
C ILE A 33 -2.50 1.64 -5.77
N THR A 34 -2.67 0.85 -6.81
CA THR A 34 -3.99 0.46 -7.32
C THR A 34 -4.17 -1.04 -7.51
N SER A 35 -3.18 -1.86 -7.15
CA SER A 35 -3.33 -3.30 -7.14
C SER A 35 -3.99 -3.77 -5.83
N GLU A 36 -4.74 -4.86 -5.89
CA GLU A 36 -5.33 -5.45 -4.68
C GLU A 36 -4.24 -5.80 -3.66
N TYR A 37 -3.13 -6.36 -4.13
CA TYR A 37 -2.00 -6.68 -3.26
C TYR A 37 -1.44 -5.44 -2.57
N GLY A 38 -1.18 -4.38 -3.33
CA GLY A 38 -0.66 -3.12 -2.77
C GLY A 38 -1.60 -2.50 -1.75
N VAL A 39 -2.89 -2.45 -2.06
CA VAL A 39 -3.90 -1.90 -1.13
C VAL A 39 -3.98 -2.72 0.15
N ALA A 40 -3.87 -4.05 0.07
CA ALA A 40 -3.87 -4.91 1.26
C ALA A 40 -2.67 -4.60 2.16
N LEU A 41 -1.49 -4.35 1.57
CA LEU A 41 -0.29 -3.98 2.33
C LEU A 41 -0.43 -2.60 2.98
N LEU A 42 -1.01 -1.64 2.26
CA LEU A 42 -1.29 -0.31 2.82
C LEU A 42 -2.25 -0.39 4.00
N LEU A 43 -3.29 -1.22 3.88
CA LEU A 43 -4.25 -1.44 4.96
C LEU A 43 -3.55 -2.02 6.20
N ASP A 44 -2.69 -3.00 6.03
CA ASP A 44 -1.91 -3.58 7.13
C ASP A 44 -1.07 -2.51 7.84
N ASN A 45 -0.42 -1.65 7.08
CA ASN A 45 0.35 -0.54 7.64
C ASN A 45 -0.54 0.45 8.41
N HIS A 46 -1.69 0.80 7.84
CA HIS A 46 -2.60 1.74 8.48
C HIS A 46 -3.17 1.19 9.78
N VAL A 47 -3.41 -0.12 9.85
CA VAL A 47 -3.88 -0.77 11.08
C VAL A 47 -2.79 -0.74 12.16
N ASN A 48 -1.54 -1.01 11.79
CA ASN A 48 -0.45 -1.18 12.75
C ASN A 48 0.29 0.13 13.08
N ARG A 49 0.53 0.96 12.09
CA ARG A 49 1.26 2.23 12.24
C ARG A 49 0.70 3.28 11.28
N PRO A 50 -0.52 3.79 11.56
CA PRO A 50 -1.18 4.71 10.62
C PRO A 50 -0.39 5.97 10.33
N GLY A 51 0.36 6.49 11.30
CA GLY A 51 1.16 7.70 11.14
C GLY A 51 2.37 7.54 10.22
N TYR A 52 2.79 6.31 9.94
CA TYR A 52 3.96 6.04 9.11
C TYR A 52 3.61 5.71 7.65
N LEU A 53 2.35 5.49 7.34
CA LEU A 53 1.94 5.00 6.03
C LEU A 53 2.43 5.86 4.87
N ARG A 54 2.09 7.14 4.89
CA ARG A 54 2.42 8.05 3.79
C ARG A 54 3.92 8.31 3.69
N GLY A 55 4.60 8.39 4.82
CA GLY A 55 6.05 8.54 4.86
C GLY A 55 6.77 7.35 4.25
N CYS A 56 6.31 6.14 4.53
CA CYS A 56 6.85 4.92 3.93
C CYS A 56 6.66 4.90 2.42
N VAL A 57 5.48 5.26 1.94
CA VAL A 57 5.18 5.31 0.50
C VAL A 57 6.03 6.37 -0.19
N ALA A 58 6.14 7.57 0.40
CA ALA A 58 6.97 8.64 -0.16
C ALA A 58 8.43 8.22 -0.28
N ALA A 59 8.98 7.57 0.76
CA ALA A 59 10.34 7.05 0.74
C ALA A 59 10.52 5.93 -0.31
N ALA A 60 9.51 5.11 -0.51
CA ALA A 60 9.54 4.05 -1.52
C ALA A 60 9.56 4.63 -2.94
N LEU A 61 8.78 5.68 -3.19
CA LEU A 61 8.80 6.38 -4.47
C LEU A 61 10.18 6.98 -4.74
N GLU A 62 10.77 7.64 -3.76
CA GLU A 62 12.11 8.23 -3.89
C GLU A 62 13.16 7.15 -4.19
N ARG A 63 13.15 6.04 -3.46
CA ARG A 63 14.06 4.92 -3.70
C ARG A 63 13.89 4.31 -5.09
N SER A 64 12.67 4.36 -5.62
CA SER A 64 12.35 3.85 -6.95
C SER A 64 12.62 4.87 -8.07
N ASN A 65 13.14 6.05 -7.73
CA ASN A 65 13.37 7.15 -8.67
C ASN A 65 12.09 7.60 -9.39
N LEU A 66 10.97 7.57 -8.67
CA LEU A 66 9.68 7.99 -9.21
C LEU A 66 9.12 9.15 -8.39
N THR A 67 8.51 10.11 -9.09
CA THR A 67 7.69 11.12 -8.43
C THR A 67 6.25 10.60 -8.33
N ALA A 68 5.45 11.22 -7.46
CA ALA A 68 4.04 10.87 -7.37
C ALA A 68 3.33 11.07 -8.72
N GLU A 69 3.66 12.14 -9.44
CA GLU A 69 3.10 12.41 -10.76
C GLU A 69 3.41 11.27 -11.74
N LYS A 70 4.67 10.85 -11.82
CA LYS A 70 5.06 9.74 -12.69
C LYS A 70 4.37 8.45 -12.28
N MET A 71 4.34 8.17 -10.98
CA MET A 71 3.72 6.95 -10.46
C MET A 71 2.23 6.88 -10.79
N SER A 72 1.53 8.01 -10.80
CA SER A 72 0.11 8.05 -11.14
C SER A 72 -0.20 7.58 -12.57
N ARG A 73 0.84 7.52 -13.43
CA ARG A 73 0.73 7.13 -14.84
C ARG A 73 1.52 5.87 -15.19
N CYS A 74 2.11 5.21 -14.21
CA CYS A 74 2.95 4.04 -14.42
C CYS A 74 2.14 2.74 -14.55
N GLY A 75 2.81 1.68 -14.96
CA GLY A 75 2.23 0.36 -15.12
C GLY A 75 2.58 -0.60 -13.98
N ASP A 76 2.37 -1.90 -14.21
CA ASP A 76 2.55 -2.95 -13.20
C ASP A 76 3.98 -3.03 -12.67
N GLU A 77 4.99 -2.94 -13.56
CA GLU A 77 6.40 -3.09 -13.16
C GLU A 77 6.81 -2.02 -12.15
N GLU A 78 6.41 -0.78 -12.38
CA GLU A 78 6.73 0.34 -11.52
C GLU A 78 6.02 0.20 -10.17
N GLU A 79 4.76 -0.22 -10.17
CA GLU A 79 4.04 -0.43 -8.91
C GLU A 79 4.68 -1.58 -8.11
N GLN A 80 5.07 -2.67 -8.76
CA GLN A 80 5.75 -3.78 -8.10
C GLN A 80 7.09 -3.35 -7.51
N LEU A 81 7.85 -2.51 -8.22
CA LEU A 81 9.09 -1.95 -7.70
C LEU A 81 8.86 -1.08 -6.46
N VAL A 82 7.87 -0.21 -6.52
CA VAL A 82 7.52 0.66 -5.38
C VAL A 82 7.09 -0.19 -4.18
N ILE A 83 6.27 -1.21 -4.40
CA ILE A 83 5.82 -2.12 -3.33
C ILE A 83 7.02 -2.83 -2.70
N LYS A 84 7.95 -3.33 -3.50
CA LYS A 84 9.15 -3.99 -2.99
C LYS A 84 9.96 -3.06 -2.08
N ASN A 85 10.20 -1.84 -2.53
CA ASN A 85 10.92 -0.84 -1.75
C ASN A 85 10.14 -0.42 -0.50
N TYR A 86 8.83 -0.30 -0.63
CA TYR A 86 7.94 0.01 0.49
C TYR A 86 8.03 -1.07 1.59
N LEU A 87 8.03 -2.34 1.23
CA LEU A 87 8.12 -3.44 2.19
C LEU A 87 9.45 -3.41 2.95
N ASP A 88 10.55 -3.09 2.28
CA ASP A 88 11.85 -2.95 2.94
C ASP A 88 11.85 -1.76 3.91
N ILE A 89 11.31 -0.63 3.47
CA ILE A 89 11.33 0.60 4.25
C ILE A 89 10.48 0.46 5.51
N ARG A 90 9.27 -0.09 5.41
CA ARG A 90 8.33 -0.14 6.54
C ARG A 90 8.83 -0.96 7.72
N GLN A 91 9.77 -1.88 7.51
CA GLN A 91 10.34 -2.70 8.59
C GLN A 91 11.13 -1.88 9.59
N THR A 92 11.75 -0.80 9.14
CA THR A 92 12.65 0.01 9.97
C THR A 92 12.24 1.46 10.06
N TYR A 93 11.11 1.84 9.47
CA TYR A 93 10.68 3.23 9.41
C TYR A 93 10.21 3.72 10.78
N GLY A 94 10.72 4.89 11.17
CA GLY A 94 10.27 5.58 12.38
C GLY A 94 10.81 4.99 13.67
N LYS A 95 10.35 5.51 14.80
CA LYS A 95 10.82 5.11 16.14
C LYS A 95 10.25 3.76 16.58
N ASN A 96 9.05 3.42 16.10
CA ASN A 96 8.38 2.17 16.45
C ASN A 96 8.09 1.40 15.15
N PRO A 97 9.12 0.73 14.59
CA PRO A 97 8.94 0.05 13.30
C PRO A 97 7.93 -1.10 13.40
N MET A 98 7.44 -1.52 12.25
CA MET A 98 6.46 -2.60 12.14
C MET A 98 7.14 -3.95 12.29
N ASN A 99 7.24 -4.44 13.53
CA ASN A 99 7.72 -5.78 13.80
C ASN A 99 6.83 -6.81 13.10
N ASP A 100 7.40 -7.88 12.62
CA ASP A 100 6.69 -8.96 11.92
C ASP A 100 6.05 -8.54 10.59
N SER A 101 6.39 -7.35 10.07
CA SER A 101 5.82 -6.88 8.80
C SER A 101 6.18 -7.80 7.63
N ARG A 102 7.36 -8.41 7.64
CA ARG A 102 7.76 -9.37 6.61
C ARG A 102 6.87 -10.61 6.62
N GLN A 103 6.57 -11.13 7.80
CA GLN A 103 5.73 -12.31 7.94
C GLN A 103 4.32 -12.01 7.43
N ARG A 104 3.76 -10.88 7.81
CA ARG A 104 2.43 -10.47 7.33
C ARG A 104 2.40 -10.24 5.83
N ALA A 105 3.45 -9.62 5.27
CA ALA A 105 3.58 -9.44 3.83
C ALA A 105 3.68 -10.77 3.10
N SER A 106 4.38 -11.73 3.67
CA SER A 106 4.51 -13.08 3.11
C SER A 106 3.15 -13.78 3.04
N VAL A 107 2.32 -13.65 4.07
CA VAL A 107 0.94 -14.19 4.06
C VAL A 107 0.12 -13.51 2.95
N THR A 108 0.21 -12.20 2.83
CA THR A 108 -0.50 -11.46 1.78
C THR A 108 -0.06 -11.88 0.39
N LEU A 109 1.25 -12.07 0.18
CA LEU A 109 1.79 -12.57 -1.08
C LEU A 109 1.27 -13.97 -1.39
N GLY A 110 1.08 -14.80 -0.36
CA GLY A 110 0.47 -16.13 -0.54
C GLY A 110 -0.91 -16.06 -1.18
N TYR A 111 -1.70 -15.05 -0.86
CA TYR A 111 -3.01 -14.84 -1.49
C TYR A 111 -2.87 -14.48 -2.97
N VAL A 112 -1.82 -13.77 -3.37
CA VAL A 112 -1.54 -13.50 -4.79
C VAL A 112 -1.19 -14.79 -5.51
N VAL A 113 -0.30 -15.59 -4.94
CA VAL A 113 0.12 -16.89 -5.51
C VAL A 113 -1.07 -17.81 -5.69
N ASP A 114 -2.00 -17.83 -4.72
CA ASP A 114 -3.20 -18.67 -4.75
C ASP A 114 -4.31 -18.08 -5.63
N GLY A 115 -4.11 -16.93 -6.24
CA GLY A 115 -5.08 -16.30 -7.13
C GLY A 115 -6.27 -15.65 -6.43
N ILE A 116 -6.18 -15.44 -5.11
CA ILE A 116 -7.26 -14.83 -4.32
C ILE A 116 -7.30 -13.31 -4.52
N ILE A 117 -6.12 -12.67 -4.57
CA ILE A 117 -6.00 -11.24 -4.88
C ILE A 117 -5.00 -11.07 -6.02
N SER A 118 -5.07 -9.93 -6.71
CA SER A 118 -4.20 -9.63 -7.84
C SER A 118 -3.14 -8.60 -7.47
N ASP A 119 -1.95 -8.73 -8.06
CA ASP A 119 -0.88 -7.73 -7.99
C ASP A 119 -0.85 -6.83 -9.22
N SER A 120 -1.81 -6.95 -10.12
CA SER A 120 -1.91 -6.12 -11.31
C SER A 120 -2.40 -4.71 -10.94
N ARG A 121 -1.76 -3.71 -11.55
CA ARG A 121 -2.18 -2.31 -11.37
C ARG A 121 -3.60 -2.12 -11.89
N GLY A 122 -4.41 -1.39 -11.13
CA GLY A 122 -5.80 -1.16 -11.47
C GLY A 122 -6.75 -2.29 -11.05
N SER A 123 -6.24 -3.36 -10.44
CA SER A 123 -7.09 -4.49 -10.02
C SER A 123 -7.97 -4.18 -8.82
N PHE A 124 -7.57 -3.21 -7.98
CA PHE A 124 -8.39 -2.80 -6.85
C PHE A 124 -9.48 -1.85 -7.33
N VAL A 125 -10.73 -2.23 -7.11
CA VAL A 125 -11.90 -1.40 -7.46
C VAL A 125 -12.61 -1.03 -6.17
N SER A 126 -12.62 0.26 -5.85
CA SER A 126 -13.37 0.79 -4.70
C SER A 126 -14.85 0.85 -5.03
N ARG A 127 -15.66 0.51 -4.06
CA ARG A 127 -17.11 0.56 -4.18
C ARG A 127 -17.71 1.52 -3.18
#